data_e0f8ec99be62d01aee8d416a2e1777c8
#
_entry.id   e0f8ec99be62d01aee8d416a2e1777c8
#
_cell.length_a   1.000
_cell.length_b   1.000
_cell.length_c   1.000
_cell.angle_alpha   90.00
_cell.angle_beta   90.00
_cell.angle_gamma   90.00
#
_symmetry.space_group_name_H-M   'P 1'
#
loop_
_entity.id
_entity.type
_entity.pdbx_description
1 polymer ?
#
loop_
_entity_poly.entity_id
_entity_poly.type
_entity_poly.pdbx_seq_one_letter_code
_entity_poly.pdbx_strand_id
1 'polypeptide(L)'
;MRKLLLLLLALPLLVLAAPSASAQAATCTIDPQVGPVTGQVGTELTFFITVTGCASSNKQPSFKVVDGRLPPGTKLFDFAGSSGLINGVPTTAGSFTFTVQVKDETRATDTETFTIEILPPEAPTITTEALSSGTVGEFNCCGNLFASGGVQPHTWSVVAGTLPPGLALPRRENTISGTPTTAGTFTFTVRVTDALDTFSEKELSITIT
;
A
#
# COMPACT_ATOMS: atom_id res chain seq x y z
N MET A 1 -50.91 74.91 53.47
CA MET A 1 -49.65 74.10 53.50
C MET A 1 -49.94 72.73 52.94
N ARG A 2 -49.64 72.51 51.67
CA ARG A 2 -49.89 71.25 51.00
C ARG A 2 -48.58 70.38 51.07
N LYS A 3 -48.66 69.27 51.76
CA LYS A 3 -47.56 68.30 51.82
C LYS A 3 -47.55 67.46 50.52
N LEU A 4 -46.48 67.59 49.74
CA LEU A 4 -46.21 66.79 48.54
C LEU A 4 -45.63 65.46 48.96
N LEU A 5 -46.34 64.34 48.69
CA LEU A 5 -45.93 63.03 48.96
C LEU A 5 -45.19 62.45 47.73
N LEU A 6 -43.87 62.28 47.81
CA LEU A 6 -43.07 61.69 46.76
C LEU A 6 -43.22 60.15 46.85
N LEU A 7 -43.87 59.61 45.82
CA LEU A 7 -43.96 58.12 45.66
C LEU A 7 -42.73 57.63 44.87
N LEU A 8 -41.79 56.98 45.56
CA LEU A 8 -40.73 56.32 44.90
C LEU A 8 -41.23 55.00 44.32
N LEU A 9 -41.37 54.93 42.99
CA LEU A 9 -41.55 53.64 42.25
C LEU A 9 -40.20 52.88 42.18
N ALA A 10 -40.07 51.80 42.90
CA ALA A 10 -38.97 50.87 42.70
C ALA A 10 -39.27 50.02 41.47
N LEU A 11 -38.50 50.19 40.40
CA LEU A 11 -38.50 49.26 39.25
C LEU A 11 -37.75 47.97 39.66
N PRO A 12 -38.34 46.78 39.42
CA PRO A 12 -37.59 45.56 39.59
C PRO A 12 -36.54 45.41 38.49
N LEU A 13 -35.29 45.26 38.91
CA LEU A 13 -34.15 44.94 38.02
C LEU A 13 -34.35 43.55 37.43
N LEU A 14 -34.81 43.47 36.20
CA LEU A 14 -34.91 42.21 35.48
C LEU A 14 -33.50 41.77 35.10
N VAL A 15 -32.92 40.87 35.88
CA VAL A 15 -31.67 40.18 35.55
C VAL A 15 -31.98 39.20 34.42
N LEU A 16 -31.73 39.61 33.18
CA LEU A 16 -31.68 38.66 32.04
C LEU A 16 -30.50 37.74 32.30
N ALA A 17 -30.77 36.52 32.73
CA ALA A 17 -29.80 35.44 32.68
C ALA A 17 -29.47 35.23 31.21
N ALA A 18 -28.22 35.47 30.82
CA ALA A 18 -27.71 35.08 29.52
C ALA A 18 -27.90 33.55 29.35
N PRO A 19 -28.40 33.09 28.20
CA PRO A 19 -28.46 31.64 28.00
C PRO A 19 -27.04 31.08 28.14
N SER A 20 -26.90 30.14 29.07
CA SER A 20 -25.68 29.33 29.14
C SER A 20 -25.46 28.70 27.78
N ALA A 21 -24.39 29.05 27.09
CA ALA A 21 -23.97 28.35 25.91
C ALA A 21 -23.83 26.86 26.32
N SER A 22 -24.76 26.05 25.89
CA SER A 22 -24.62 24.61 26.02
C SER A 22 -23.31 24.27 25.30
N ALA A 23 -22.29 23.86 26.04
CA ALA A 23 -21.10 23.29 25.43
C ALA A 23 -21.59 22.14 24.57
N GLN A 24 -21.55 22.32 23.25
CA GLN A 24 -21.86 21.26 22.32
C GLN A 24 -20.84 20.17 22.60
N ALA A 25 -21.33 18.99 23.00
CA ALA A 25 -20.45 17.87 23.25
C ALA A 25 -19.58 17.67 22.00
N ALA A 26 -18.27 17.71 22.20
CA ALA A 26 -17.36 17.44 21.09
C ALA A 26 -17.74 16.08 20.50
N THR A 27 -18.18 16.07 19.25
CA THR A 27 -18.53 14.85 18.56
C THR A 27 -17.25 14.27 17.95
N CYS A 28 -16.81 13.12 18.45
CA CYS A 28 -15.74 12.37 17.81
C CYS A 28 -16.27 11.81 16.49
N THR A 29 -15.71 12.21 15.36
CA THR A 29 -16.14 11.78 14.02
C THR A 29 -14.96 11.29 13.22
N ILE A 30 -15.17 10.21 12.43
CA ILE A 30 -14.22 9.74 11.43
C ILE A 30 -14.40 10.60 10.17
N ASP A 31 -13.31 11.11 9.62
CA ASP A 31 -13.36 11.84 8.36
C ASP A 31 -13.68 10.86 7.22
N PRO A 32 -14.64 11.20 6.34
CA PRO A 32 -15.04 10.31 5.26
C PRO A 32 -13.90 10.07 4.28
N GLN A 33 -13.86 8.86 3.71
CA GLN A 33 -12.89 8.55 2.66
C GLN A 33 -13.11 9.44 1.43
N VAL A 34 -12.07 10.16 1.02
CA VAL A 34 -12.08 10.98 -0.20
C VAL A 34 -11.38 10.25 -1.33
N GLY A 35 -12.15 9.72 -2.27
CA GLY A 35 -11.64 8.99 -3.44
C GLY A 35 -11.29 7.52 -3.18
N PRO A 36 -10.96 6.77 -4.24
CA PRO A 36 -10.57 5.37 -4.12
C PRO A 36 -9.19 5.25 -3.48
N VAL A 37 -9.06 4.31 -2.52
CA VAL A 37 -7.77 3.87 -1.98
C VAL A 37 -7.39 2.61 -2.72
N THR A 38 -6.21 2.62 -3.34
CA THR A 38 -5.68 1.48 -4.09
C THR A 38 -4.38 0.99 -3.49
N GLY A 39 -4.19 -0.31 -3.45
CA GLY A 39 -2.94 -0.99 -3.13
C GLY A 39 -2.61 -2.03 -4.19
N GLN A 40 -1.53 -2.78 -4.01
CA GLN A 40 -1.12 -3.85 -4.90
C GLN A 40 -0.65 -5.05 -4.09
N VAL A 41 -0.96 -6.27 -4.54
CA VAL A 41 -0.46 -7.50 -3.93
C VAL A 41 1.07 -7.48 -3.91
N GLY A 42 1.65 -7.79 -2.74
CA GLY A 42 3.09 -7.83 -2.54
C GLY A 42 3.76 -6.48 -2.26
N THR A 43 3.01 -5.37 -2.33
CA THR A 43 3.52 -4.01 -2.03
C THR A 43 2.94 -3.50 -0.73
N GLU A 44 3.75 -2.86 0.11
CA GLU A 44 3.30 -2.31 1.38
C GLU A 44 2.20 -1.27 1.17
N LEU A 45 1.06 -1.48 1.82
CA LEU A 45 -0.06 -0.55 1.89
C LEU A 45 0.03 0.25 3.19
N THR A 46 -0.10 1.56 3.09
CA THR A 46 -0.22 2.47 4.23
C THR A 46 -1.41 3.39 4.01
N PHE A 47 -2.42 3.30 4.87
CA PHE A 47 -3.62 4.12 4.80
C PHE A 47 -3.99 4.66 6.18
N PHE A 48 -4.13 5.98 6.30
CA PHE A 48 -4.50 6.64 7.54
C PHE A 48 -6.00 6.93 7.58
N ILE A 49 -6.60 6.65 8.74
CA ILE A 49 -7.97 7.03 9.07
C ILE A 49 -7.88 8.21 10.03
N THR A 50 -8.30 9.38 9.58
CA THR A 50 -8.28 10.61 10.38
C THR A 50 -9.60 10.83 11.09
N VAL A 51 -9.55 11.54 12.21
CA VAL A 51 -10.72 11.87 13.02
C VAL A 51 -10.68 13.32 13.47
N THR A 52 -11.87 13.91 13.66
CA THR A 52 -12.05 15.26 14.16
C THR A 52 -12.90 15.26 15.42
N GLY A 53 -12.67 16.24 16.31
CA GLY A 53 -13.44 16.44 17.52
C GLY A 53 -13.29 15.38 18.61
N CYS A 54 -12.43 14.38 18.44
CA CYS A 54 -12.23 13.33 19.42
C CYS A 54 -11.43 13.83 20.64
N ALA A 55 -11.94 13.54 21.85
CA ALA A 55 -11.21 13.82 23.08
C ALA A 55 -10.03 12.86 23.23
N SER A 56 -8.84 13.40 23.50
CA SER A 56 -7.59 12.66 23.59
C SER A 56 -6.59 13.23 24.61
N SER A 57 -7.11 13.88 25.69
CA SER A 57 -6.27 14.54 26.68
C SER A 57 -5.41 13.57 27.50
N ASN A 58 -5.96 12.41 27.84
CA ASN A 58 -5.30 11.38 28.64
C ASN A 58 -5.12 10.04 27.90
N LYS A 59 -5.98 9.76 26.92
CA LYS A 59 -5.98 8.51 26.18
C LYS A 59 -6.31 8.77 24.71
N GLN A 60 -5.47 8.26 23.82
CA GLN A 60 -5.74 8.30 22.38
C GLN A 60 -7.05 7.58 22.02
N PRO A 61 -7.78 8.05 21.01
CA PRO A 61 -8.89 7.31 20.42
C PRO A 61 -8.45 5.91 19.98
N SER A 62 -9.34 4.95 20.12
CA SER A 62 -9.11 3.57 19.68
C SER A 62 -9.96 3.23 18.47
N PHE A 63 -9.38 2.45 17.55
CA PHE A 63 -9.99 2.07 16.28
C PHE A 63 -10.23 0.56 16.23
N LYS A 64 -11.38 0.16 15.68
CA LYS A 64 -11.74 -1.24 15.54
C LYS A 64 -12.54 -1.46 14.26
N VAL A 65 -12.24 -2.52 13.54
CA VAL A 65 -13.12 -3.01 12.47
C VAL A 65 -14.33 -3.68 13.13
N VAL A 66 -15.52 -3.20 12.81
CA VAL A 66 -16.80 -3.68 13.37
C VAL A 66 -17.63 -4.45 12.37
N ASP A 67 -17.41 -4.27 11.08
CA ASP A 67 -18.03 -5.02 10.00
C ASP A 67 -17.09 -5.19 8.82
N GLY A 68 -17.30 -6.20 7.97
CA GLY A 68 -16.45 -6.51 6.83
C GLY A 68 -15.07 -7.05 7.22
N ARG A 69 -14.10 -6.91 6.33
CA ARG A 69 -12.72 -7.35 6.56
C ARG A 69 -11.71 -6.51 5.81
N LEU A 70 -10.55 -6.31 6.43
CA LEU A 70 -9.38 -5.70 5.80
C LEU A 70 -8.83 -6.59 4.67
N PRO A 71 -8.07 -6.01 3.72
CA PRO A 71 -7.27 -6.80 2.79
C PRO A 71 -6.38 -7.80 3.55
N PRO A 72 -6.36 -9.10 3.18
CA PRO A 72 -5.48 -10.08 3.81
C PRO A 72 -4.02 -9.62 3.76
N GLY A 73 -3.29 -9.77 4.89
CA GLY A 73 -1.92 -9.29 5.05
C GLY A 73 -1.81 -7.89 5.66
N THR A 74 -2.94 -7.16 5.85
CA THR A 74 -2.95 -5.84 6.51
C THR A 74 -3.58 -5.89 7.89
N LYS A 75 -3.30 -4.89 8.72
CA LYS A 75 -3.85 -4.74 10.07
C LYS A 75 -4.19 -3.28 10.34
N LEU A 76 -5.18 -3.08 11.22
CA LEU A 76 -5.53 -1.77 11.76
C LEU A 76 -4.82 -1.57 13.10
N PHE A 77 -4.21 -0.42 13.28
CA PHE A 77 -3.50 0.01 14.49
C PHE A 77 -4.05 1.34 14.99
N ASP A 78 -4.05 1.54 16.29
CA ASP A 78 -4.15 2.87 16.88
C ASP A 78 -2.81 3.59 16.65
N PHE A 79 -2.82 4.77 16.04
CA PHE A 79 -1.61 5.48 15.64
C PHE A 79 -1.52 6.84 16.35
N ALA A 80 -0.31 7.38 16.48
CA ALA A 80 -0.07 8.66 17.12
C ALA A 80 -0.84 9.82 16.42
N GLY A 81 -1.25 10.83 17.20
CA GLY A 81 -1.97 11.98 16.68
C GLY A 81 -3.46 11.72 16.44
N SER A 82 -4.06 10.78 17.17
CA SER A 82 -5.51 10.46 17.08
C SER A 82 -5.92 9.93 15.70
N SER A 83 -5.10 9.05 15.12
CA SER A 83 -5.36 8.44 13.82
C SER A 83 -5.42 6.92 13.93
N GLY A 84 -6.21 6.28 13.07
CA GLY A 84 -6.09 4.86 12.76
C GLY A 84 -5.12 4.66 11.60
N LEU A 85 -4.33 3.61 11.63
CA LEU A 85 -3.40 3.23 10.58
C LEU A 85 -3.71 1.82 10.08
N ILE A 86 -4.04 1.68 8.80
CA ILE A 86 -4.04 0.37 8.14
C ILE A 86 -2.69 0.23 7.44
N ASN A 87 -1.93 -0.78 7.84
CA ASN A 87 -0.61 -1.06 7.28
C ASN A 87 -0.38 -2.56 7.11
N GLY A 88 0.44 -2.93 6.13
CA GLY A 88 0.86 -4.27 5.84
C GLY A 88 1.00 -4.54 4.35
N VAL A 89 1.35 -5.79 4.00
CA VAL A 89 1.52 -6.21 2.60
C VAL A 89 0.31 -7.05 2.19
N PRO A 90 -0.59 -6.55 1.33
CA PRO A 90 -1.74 -7.31 0.87
C PRO A 90 -1.31 -8.57 0.10
N THR A 91 -1.99 -9.70 0.37
CA THR A 91 -1.68 -10.99 -0.25
C THR A 91 -2.71 -11.45 -1.27
N THR A 92 -3.82 -10.72 -1.41
CA THR A 92 -4.93 -11.12 -2.28
C THR A 92 -5.49 -9.89 -2.98
N ALA A 93 -5.63 -9.96 -4.29
CA ALA A 93 -6.28 -8.93 -5.09
C ALA A 93 -7.81 -8.94 -4.90
N GLY A 94 -8.45 -7.79 -5.04
CA GLY A 94 -9.89 -7.64 -4.94
C GLY A 94 -10.30 -6.35 -4.25
N SER A 95 -11.60 -6.13 -4.13
CA SER A 95 -12.19 -5.00 -3.42
C SER A 95 -12.59 -5.41 -2.00
N PHE A 96 -12.11 -4.68 -1.01
CA PHE A 96 -12.34 -4.96 0.42
C PHE A 96 -13.08 -3.79 1.04
N THR A 97 -14.34 -4.05 1.42
CA THR A 97 -15.18 -3.08 2.13
C THR A 97 -15.28 -3.48 3.59
N PHE A 98 -15.08 -2.51 4.47
CA PHE A 98 -15.11 -2.72 5.92
C PHE A 98 -15.54 -1.45 6.63
N THR A 99 -16.13 -1.59 7.80
CA THR A 99 -16.57 -0.47 8.66
C THR A 99 -15.65 -0.37 9.86
N VAL A 100 -15.10 0.81 10.08
CA VAL A 100 -14.26 1.13 11.25
C VAL A 100 -15.08 1.94 12.24
N GLN A 101 -14.99 1.58 13.50
CA GLN A 101 -15.49 2.35 14.63
C GLN A 101 -14.31 3.03 15.32
N VAL A 102 -14.43 4.35 15.58
CA VAL A 102 -13.59 5.06 16.54
C VAL A 102 -14.31 5.16 17.88
N LYS A 103 -13.54 5.14 18.97
CA LYS A 103 -14.02 5.42 20.32
C LYS A 103 -12.99 6.26 21.05
N ASP A 104 -13.41 7.42 21.58
CA ASP A 104 -12.57 8.32 22.34
C ASP A 104 -12.60 8.05 23.86
N GLU A 105 -11.86 8.85 24.64
CA GLU A 105 -11.76 8.73 26.10
C GLU A 105 -13.10 9.06 26.81
N THR A 106 -13.97 9.86 26.21
CA THR A 106 -15.30 10.17 26.75
C THR A 106 -16.34 9.09 26.44
N ARG A 107 -15.94 8.07 25.65
CA ARG A 107 -16.78 7.01 25.10
C ARG A 107 -17.66 7.46 23.93
N ALA A 108 -17.45 8.65 23.37
CA ALA A 108 -18.06 9.02 22.11
C ALA A 108 -17.55 8.07 21.01
N THR A 109 -18.44 7.68 20.12
CA THR A 109 -18.14 6.73 19.03
C THR A 109 -18.71 7.22 17.72
N ASP A 110 -18.00 6.91 16.64
CA ASP A 110 -18.47 7.09 15.27
C ASP A 110 -18.06 5.89 14.43
N THR A 111 -18.72 5.71 13.29
CA THR A 111 -18.42 4.62 12.35
C THR A 111 -18.41 5.13 10.92
N GLU A 112 -17.43 4.70 10.15
CA GLU A 112 -17.31 5.01 8.73
C GLU A 112 -16.96 3.75 7.94
N THR A 113 -17.49 3.67 6.71
CA THR A 113 -17.26 2.53 5.82
C THR A 113 -16.24 2.90 4.76
N PHE A 114 -15.18 2.11 4.66
CA PHE A 114 -14.08 2.26 3.74
C PHE A 114 -14.07 1.15 2.70
N THR A 115 -13.56 1.48 1.51
CA THR A 115 -13.28 0.49 0.48
C THR A 115 -11.85 0.67 -0.01
N ILE A 116 -11.08 -0.41 0.03
CA ILE A 116 -9.72 -0.48 -0.51
C ILE A 116 -9.72 -1.50 -1.66
N GLU A 117 -9.23 -1.08 -2.82
CA GLU A 117 -9.02 -1.94 -3.98
C GLU A 117 -7.56 -2.40 -4.02
N ILE A 118 -7.34 -3.70 -4.01
CA ILE A 118 -6.02 -4.31 -4.15
C ILE A 118 -5.88 -4.87 -5.56
N LEU A 119 -4.98 -4.28 -6.32
CA LEU A 119 -4.67 -4.70 -7.68
C LEU A 119 -3.83 -6.00 -7.67
N PRO A 120 -3.91 -6.81 -8.74
CA PRO A 120 -3.00 -7.95 -8.93
C PRO A 120 -1.53 -7.51 -8.89
N PRO A 121 -0.59 -8.44 -8.60
CA PRO A 121 0.83 -8.13 -8.70
C PRO A 121 1.20 -7.78 -10.14
N GLU A 122 2.10 -6.82 -10.31
CA GLU A 122 2.68 -6.50 -11.61
C GLU A 122 3.78 -7.53 -11.94
N ALA A 123 3.73 -8.10 -13.15
CA ALA A 123 4.75 -9.04 -13.60
C ALA A 123 6.08 -8.31 -13.89
N PRO A 124 7.23 -8.97 -13.65
CA PRO A 124 8.52 -8.42 -14.05
C PRO A 124 8.59 -8.28 -15.58
N THR A 125 9.33 -7.29 -16.06
CA THR A 125 9.55 -7.05 -17.50
C THR A 125 11.03 -7.20 -17.82
N ILE A 126 11.39 -8.07 -18.81
CA ILE A 126 12.78 -8.24 -19.24
C ILE A 126 13.24 -7.03 -20.05
N THR A 127 14.24 -6.33 -19.53
CA THR A 127 14.80 -5.10 -20.13
C THR A 127 16.05 -5.36 -20.97
N THR A 128 16.63 -6.57 -20.95
CA THR A 128 17.76 -6.95 -21.81
C THR A 128 17.36 -6.87 -23.27
N GLU A 129 18.06 -6.03 -24.06
CA GLU A 129 17.78 -5.88 -25.51
C GLU A 129 18.58 -6.86 -26.35
N ALA A 130 19.86 -7.07 -26.01
CA ALA A 130 20.76 -7.97 -26.73
C ALA A 130 21.80 -8.57 -25.79
N LEU A 131 22.35 -9.70 -26.20
CA LEU A 131 23.46 -10.40 -25.54
C LEU A 131 24.72 -10.29 -26.40
N SER A 132 25.89 -10.32 -25.75
CA SER A 132 27.17 -10.26 -26.45
C SER A 132 27.43 -11.55 -27.22
N SER A 133 28.10 -11.45 -28.38
CA SER A 133 28.67 -12.60 -29.09
C SER A 133 29.86 -13.18 -28.34
N GLY A 134 30.21 -14.43 -28.66
CA GLY A 134 31.34 -15.16 -28.10
C GLY A 134 32.18 -15.86 -29.14
N THR A 135 33.30 -16.46 -28.72
CA THR A 135 34.21 -17.27 -29.54
C THR A 135 34.32 -18.66 -28.98
N VAL A 136 34.32 -19.67 -29.84
CA VAL A 136 34.51 -21.07 -29.44
C VAL A 136 35.81 -21.25 -28.64
N GLY A 137 35.69 -21.93 -27.50
CA GLY A 137 36.85 -22.26 -26.63
C GLY A 137 37.24 -21.12 -25.68
N GLU A 138 36.70 -19.92 -25.83
CA GLU A 138 36.98 -18.83 -24.89
C GLU A 138 35.91 -18.80 -23.79
N PHE A 139 36.36 -18.60 -22.55
CA PHE A 139 35.42 -18.41 -21.44
C PHE A 139 34.65 -17.10 -21.67
N ASN A 140 33.35 -17.25 -21.86
CA ASN A 140 32.47 -16.12 -22.16
C ASN A 140 31.46 -15.93 -21.03
N CYS A 141 31.57 -14.81 -20.33
CA CYS A 141 30.48 -14.29 -19.49
C CYS A 141 29.57 -13.46 -20.39
N CYS A 142 28.77 -14.12 -21.24
CA CYS A 142 28.11 -13.54 -22.40
C CYS A 142 27.03 -12.54 -22.11
N GLY A 143 26.73 -12.24 -20.90
CA GLY A 143 25.85 -11.17 -20.60
C GLY A 143 24.94 -11.41 -19.42
N ASN A 144 24.57 -10.29 -18.84
CA ASN A 144 23.60 -10.24 -17.77
C ASN A 144 22.20 -10.02 -18.34
N LEU A 145 21.26 -10.73 -17.76
CA LEU A 145 19.84 -10.52 -17.97
C LEU A 145 19.34 -9.50 -16.95
N PHE A 146 18.56 -8.56 -17.40
CA PHE A 146 17.99 -7.50 -16.56
C PHE A 146 16.47 -7.54 -16.66
N ALA A 147 15.82 -7.28 -15.52
CA ALA A 147 14.38 -7.09 -15.45
C ALA A 147 14.04 -5.92 -14.53
N SER A 148 12.89 -5.30 -14.78
CA SER A 148 12.28 -4.27 -13.96
C SER A 148 10.88 -4.69 -13.53
N GLY A 149 10.36 -4.12 -12.42
CA GLY A 149 9.06 -4.52 -11.86
C GLY A 149 9.08 -5.88 -11.20
N GLY A 150 7.89 -6.41 -10.87
CA GLY A 150 7.75 -7.64 -10.10
C GLY A 150 8.26 -7.56 -8.67
N VAL A 151 8.06 -8.63 -7.90
CA VAL A 151 8.49 -8.73 -6.50
C VAL A 151 9.77 -9.56 -6.39
N GLN A 152 10.83 -8.98 -5.81
CA GLN A 152 12.10 -9.69 -5.60
C GLN A 152 11.95 -10.86 -4.59
N PRO A 153 12.75 -11.96 -4.70
CA PRO A 153 13.81 -12.19 -5.69
C PRO A 153 13.28 -12.69 -7.03
N HIS A 154 13.98 -12.32 -8.11
CA HIS A 154 13.76 -12.86 -9.45
C HIS A 154 14.51 -14.19 -9.64
N THR A 155 13.90 -15.11 -10.40
CA THR A 155 14.54 -16.34 -10.89
C THR A 155 14.47 -16.38 -12.40
N TRP A 156 15.52 -16.97 -13.03
CA TRP A 156 15.67 -17.02 -14.47
C TRP A 156 15.68 -18.45 -14.98
N SER A 157 15.15 -18.67 -16.17
CA SER A 157 15.20 -19.96 -16.84
C SER A 157 15.13 -19.81 -18.36
N VAL A 158 15.66 -20.79 -19.09
CA VAL A 158 15.40 -20.96 -20.52
C VAL A 158 14.18 -21.85 -20.65
N VAL A 159 13.15 -21.38 -21.36
CA VAL A 159 11.85 -22.08 -21.50
C VAL A 159 11.59 -22.59 -22.92
N ALA A 160 12.30 -22.05 -23.91
CA ALA A 160 12.26 -22.54 -25.30
C ALA A 160 13.62 -22.33 -25.97
N GLY A 161 13.92 -23.11 -27.02
CA GLY A 161 15.23 -23.10 -27.67
C GLY A 161 16.32 -23.71 -26.80
N THR A 162 17.58 -23.43 -27.15
CA THR A 162 18.75 -23.91 -26.39
C THR A 162 19.84 -22.86 -26.36
N LEU A 163 20.53 -22.76 -25.26
CA LEU A 163 21.76 -21.96 -25.17
C LEU A 163 22.86 -22.60 -26.05
N PRO A 164 23.86 -21.80 -26.50
CA PRO A 164 25.06 -22.38 -27.09
C PRO A 164 25.62 -23.50 -26.22
N PRO A 165 25.99 -24.66 -26.81
CA PRO A 165 26.61 -25.75 -26.06
C PRO A 165 27.84 -25.28 -25.27
N GLY A 166 27.90 -25.58 -23.97
CA GLY A 166 28.93 -25.12 -23.05
C GLY A 166 28.56 -23.88 -22.25
N LEU A 167 27.45 -23.20 -22.56
CA LEU A 167 26.92 -22.11 -21.76
C LEU A 167 25.77 -22.59 -20.86
N ALA A 168 25.60 -21.92 -19.71
CA ALA A 168 24.52 -22.18 -18.76
C ALA A 168 23.93 -20.88 -18.21
N LEU A 169 22.67 -20.96 -17.80
CA LEU A 169 21.96 -19.93 -17.03
C LEU A 169 21.50 -20.57 -15.71
N PRO A 170 22.24 -20.39 -14.60
CA PRO A 170 21.81 -20.87 -13.30
C PRO A 170 20.53 -20.15 -12.82
N ARG A 171 19.60 -20.91 -12.24
CA ARG A 171 18.25 -20.42 -11.91
C ARG A 171 18.21 -19.14 -11.03
N ARG A 172 19.19 -18.97 -10.16
CA ARG A 172 19.25 -17.82 -9.22
C ARG A 172 20.24 -16.75 -9.67
N GLU A 173 20.83 -16.93 -10.83
CA GLU A 173 21.75 -15.98 -11.42
C GLU A 173 21.10 -15.36 -12.65
N ASN A 174 21.44 -14.13 -12.92
CA ASN A 174 21.00 -13.41 -14.10
C ASN A 174 22.08 -13.37 -15.19
N THR A 175 23.06 -14.28 -15.10
CA THR A 175 24.22 -14.30 -16.00
C THR A 175 24.27 -15.60 -16.80
N ILE A 176 24.35 -15.48 -18.13
CA ILE A 176 24.66 -16.59 -19.03
C ILE A 176 26.17 -16.66 -19.16
N SER A 177 26.76 -17.75 -18.72
CA SER A 177 28.20 -17.93 -18.69
C SER A 177 28.65 -19.37 -19.02
N GLY A 178 29.92 -19.51 -19.35
CA GLY A 178 30.55 -20.80 -19.67
C GLY A 178 31.54 -20.66 -20.82
N THR A 179 32.01 -21.82 -21.38
CA THR A 179 32.87 -21.87 -22.54
C THR A 179 32.12 -22.52 -23.70
N PRO A 180 31.75 -21.73 -24.74
CA PRO A 180 30.99 -22.29 -25.85
C PRO A 180 31.86 -23.26 -26.66
N THR A 181 31.26 -24.37 -27.09
CA THR A 181 31.97 -25.42 -27.82
C THR A 181 31.60 -25.54 -29.30
N THR A 182 30.60 -24.78 -29.75
CA THR A 182 30.05 -24.86 -31.11
C THR A 182 29.76 -23.49 -31.65
N ALA A 183 30.26 -23.17 -32.84
CA ALA A 183 29.93 -21.94 -33.57
C ALA A 183 28.52 -21.97 -34.13
N GLY A 184 27.90 -20.82 -34.23
CA GLY A 184 26.53 -20.66 -34.75
C GLY A 184 25.75 -19.58 -34.05
N THR A 185 24.52 -19.30 -34.53
CA THR A 185 23.57 -18.42 -33.87
C THR A 185 22.52 -19.26 -33.16
N PHE A 186 22.39 -19.05 -31.88
CA PHE A 186 21.47 -19.79 -31.00
C PHE A 186 20.38 -18.86 -30.51
N THR A 187 19.13 -19.16 -30.85
CA THR A 187 17.95 -18.43 -30.41
C THR A 187 17.23 -19.21 -29.32
N PHE A 188 16.88 -18.55 -28.24
CA PHE A 188 16.22 -19.15 -27.09
C PHE A 188 15.33 -18.15 -26.38
N THR A 189 14.32 -18.63 -25.65
CA THR A 189 13.42 -17.79 -24.85
C THR A 189 13.80 -17.89 -23.38
N VAL A 190 14.10 -16.76 -22.77
CA VAL A 190 14.31 -16.66 -21.33
C VAL A 190 13.00 -16.25 -20.66
N ARG A 191 12.78 -16.78 -19.45
CA ARG A 191 11.72 -16.38 -18.55
C ARG A 191 12.34 -15.83 -17.28
N VAL A 192 11.84 -14.66 -16.82
CA VAL A 192 12.02 -14.17 -15.47
C VAL A 192 10.74 -14.44 -14.68
N THR A 193 10.89 -14.99 -13.48
CA THR A 193 9.77 -15.24 -12.55
C THR A 193 10.08 -14.55 -11.24
N ASP A 194 9.10 -13.85 -10.70
CA ASP A 194 9.21 -13.13 -9.44
C ASP A 194 8.84 -13.98 -8.21
N ALA A 195 8.87 -13.38 -7.02
CA ALA A 195 8.55 -14.07 -5.76
C ALA A 195 7.06 -14.42 -5.60
N LEU A 196 6.17 -13.85 -6.42
CA LEU A 196 4.74 -14.15 -6.45
C LEU A 196 4.34 -15.05 -7.63
N ASP A 197 5.33 -15.71 -8.27
CA ASP A 197 5.16 -16.60 -9.43
C ASP A 197 4.60 -15.88 -10.67
N THR A 198 4.59 -14.55 -10.72
CA THR A 198 4.32 -13.82 -11.95
C THR A 198 5.57 -13.81 -12.83
N PHE A 199 5.40 -13.82 -14.15
CA PHE A 199 6.53 -13.95 -15.05
C PHE A 199 6.34 -13.17 -16.35
N SER A 200 7.48 -12.93 -17.03
CA SER A 200 7.52 -12.56 -18.44
C SER A 200 8.58 -13.33 -19.19
N GLU A 201 8.45 -13.34 -20.51
CA GLU A 201 9.33 -14.08 -21.42
C GLU A 201 9.83 -13.15 -22.52
N LYS A 202 11.07 -13.40 -22.97
CA LYS A 202 11.66 -12.69 -24.11
C LYS A 202 12.56 -13.63 -24.90
N GLU A 203 12.41 -13.59 -26.21
CA GLU A 203 13.32 -14.26 -27.15
C GLU A 203 14.60 -13.45 -27.29
N LEU A 204 15.73 -14.11 -27.15
CA LEU A 204 17.07 -13.56 -27.31
C LEU A 204 17.91 -14.48 -28.16
N SER A 205 19.03 -13.98 -28.68
CA SER A 205 20.01 -14.78 -29.41
C SER A 205 21.42 -14.47 -29.00
N ILE A 206 22.31 -15.49 -29.14
CA ILE A 206 23.75 -15.36 -28.99
C ILE A 206 24.40 -15.92 -30.24
N THR A 207 25.35 -15.20 -30.81
CA THR A 207 26.19 -15.68 -31.91
C THR A 207 27.58 -16.06 -31.42
N ILE A 208 28.01 -17.27 -31.72
CA ILE A 208 29.33 -17.83 -31.39
C ILE A 208 30.13 -17.98 -32.69
N THR A 209 31.29 -17.41 -32.77
CA THR A 209 32.23 -17.43 -33.92
C THR A 209 33.43 -18.27 -33.64
#